data_37cb0c5e3cdee80d187075d01de2abad
#
_entry.id   37cb0c5e3cdee80d187075d01de2abad
#
_cell.length_a   1.000
_cell.length_b   1.000
_cell.length_c   1.000
_cell.angle_alpha   90.00
_cell.angle_beta   90.00
_cell.angle_gamma   90.00
#
_symmetry.space_group_name_H-M   'P 1'
#
loop_
_entity.id
_entity.type
_entity.pdbx_description
1 polymer ?
#
loop_
_entity_poly.entity_id
_entity_poly.type
_entity_poly.pdbx_seq_one_letter_code
_entity_poly.pdbx_strand_id
1 'polypeptide(L)'
;LPSKEEILSKVDDKTKAIILSNPGNPTGAIYTKEELNILAEIAKEKDLWIIADEVYREFVYDGLEYTSCGNLEGVQDRVIIIDSVSKRYSACGARIGSIACKNKGLIAQILKLCQGRLCVPTLEQIGAVELYKTPVSYFKEVNEEYKKRRDVLYNELMKVEGVICKKPTGAFYIVAKLPVENAEDFTIWMLKEFNKDNETVMVCPAEGFYATPGLGRDEIRLAYILNEKDLHRAATLLKEGLEQYVALQK
;
A
#
# COMPACT_ATOMS: atom_id res chain seq x y z
N LEU A 1 -8.30 10.12 5.49
CA LEU A 1 -7.82 11.29 4.72
C LEU A 1 -7.53 12.48 5.64
N PRO A 2 -6.64 13.40 5.24
CA PRO A 2 -6.57 14.75 5.78
C PRO A 2 -7.91 15.49 5.57
N SER A 3 -8.17 16.54 6.37
CA SER A 3 -9.38 17.35 6.17
C SER A 3 -9.35 18.08 4.82
N LYS A 4 -10.52 18.55 4.36
CA LYS A 4 -10.63 19.32 3.09
C LYS A 4 -9.73 20.56 3.15
N GLU A 5 -9.70 21.25 4.30
CA GLU A 5 -8.91 22.44 4.54
C GLU A 5 -7.41 22.15 4.48
N GLU A 6 -6.96 21.04 5.07
CA GLU A 6 -5.57 20.61 5.01
C GLU A 6 -5.14 20.29 3.57
N ILE A 7 -5.97 19.59 2.80
CA ILE A 7 -5.69 19.31 1.38
C ILE A 7 -5.61 20.62 0.60
N LEU A 8 -6.60 21.51 0.74
CA LEU A 8 -6.63 22.80 0.05
C LEU A 8 -5.45 23.69 0.40
N SER A 9 -4.93 23.61 1.63
CA SER A 9 -3.73 24.36 2.05
C SER A 9 -2.45 23.97 1.30
N LYS A 10 -2.45 22.80 0.62
CA LYS A 10 -1.34 22.28 -0.18
C LYS A 10 -1.52 22.50 -1.67
N VAL A 11 -2.68 23.04 -2.09
CA VAL A 11 -2.99 23.29 -3.50
C VAL A 11 -2.58 24.71 -3.87
N ASP A 12 -1.79 24.84 -4.92
CA ASP A 12 -1.35 26.11 -5.53
C ASP A 12 -1.59 26.11 -7.04
N ASP A 13 -1.18 27.19 -7.73
CA ASP A 13 -1.34 27.35 -9.20
C ASP A 13 -0.55 26.29 -10.01
N LYS A 14 0.45 25.65 -9.42
CA LYS A 14 1.28 24.62 -10.05
C LYS A 14 0.72 23.23 -9.85
N THR A 15 -0.17 23.05 -8.88
CA THR A 15 -0.81 21.78 -8.58
C THR A 15 -1.64 21.32 -9.77
N LYS A 16 -1.45 20.08 -10.24
CA LYS A 16 -2.15 19.50 -11.41
C LYS A 16 -2.94 18.25 -11.08
N ALA A 17 -2.55 17.55 -10.02
CA ALA A 17 -3.18 16.27 -9.67
C ALA A 17 -3.11 16.00 -8.17
N ILE A 18 -4.07 15.20 -7.71
CA ILE A 18 -4.03 14.51 -6.42
C ILE A 18 -3.69 13.05 -6.72
N ILE A 19 -2.66 12.51 -6.06
CA ILE A 19 -2.25 11.12 -6.19
C ILE A 19 -2.59 10.41 -4.89
N LEU A 20 -3.27 9.26 -4.99
CA LEU A 20 -3.58 8.42 -3.84
C LEU A 20 -3.45 6.94 -4.18
N SER A 21 -3.17 6.12 -3.16
CA SER A 21 -3.28 4.67 -3.22
C SER A 21 -4.45 4.23 -2.34
N ASN A 22 -5.41 3.49 -2.90
CA ASN A 22 -6.59 3.03 -2.17
C ASN A 22 -7.00 1.60 -2.61
N PRO A 23 -6.84 0.62 -1.72
CA PRO A 23 -6.24 0.61 -0.38
C PRO A 23 -4.76 1.00 -0.38
N GLY A 24 -4.31 1.62 0.72
CA GLY A 24 -3.02 2.32 0.79
C GLY A 24 -1.79 1.43 1.03
N ASN A 25 -0.73 1.67 0.29
CA ASN A 25 0.64 1.31 0.64
C ASN A 25 1.35 2.61 1.03
N PRO A 26 1.92 2.77 2.23
CA PRO A 26 2.29 1.71 3.19
C PRO A 26 1.28 1.42 4.31
N THR A 27 0.22 2.20 4.47
CA THR A 27 -0.57 2.27 5.71
C THR A 27 -1.62 1.15 5.86
N GLY A 28 -2.01 0.49 4.77
CA GLY A 28 -3.14 -0.45 4.77
C GLY A 28 -4.49 0.22 5.04
N ALA A 29 -4.60 1.54 4.90
CA ALA A 29 -5.84 2.26 5.06
C ALA A 29 -6.72 2.15 3.82
N ILE A 30 -8.03 2.18 4.05
CA ILE A 30 -9.05 2.31 3.01
C ILE A 30 -9.76 3.64 3.23
N TYR A 31 -10.01 4.37 2.15
CA TYR A 31 -10.81 5.58 2.18
C TYR A 31 -12.27 5.26 1.93
N THR A 32 -13.15 5.85 2.73
CA THR A 32 -14.60 5.71 2.56
C THR A 32 -15.08 6.46 1.32
N LYS A 33 -16.30 6.15 0.87
CA LYS A 33 -16.92 6.88 -0.25
C LYS A 33 -17.04 8.38 0.05
N GLU A 34 -17.35 8.73 1.30
CA GLU A 34 -17.49 10.12 1.76
C GLU A 34 -16.15 10.85 1.67
N GLU A 35 -15.05 10.22 2.12
CA GLU A 35 -13.70 10.79 2.02
C GLU A 35 -13.27 10.97 0.55
N LEU A 36 -13.57 9.98 -0.31
CA LEU A 36 -13.27 10.08 -1.74
C LEU A 36 -14.10 11.17 -2.44
N ASN A 37 -15.34 11.41 -2.00
CA ASN A 37 -16.16 12.51 -2.51
C ASN A 37 -15.54 13.88 -2.18
N ILE A 38 -14.90 14.04 -1.03
CA ILE A 38 -14.15 15.27 -0.70
C ILE A 38 -13.04 15.52 -1.75
N LEU A 39 -12.30 14.47 -2.15
CA LEU A 39 -11.29 14.59 -3.21
C LEU A 39 -11.92 14.97 -4.56
N ALA A 40 -13.09 14.40 -4.88
CA ALA A 40 -13.82 14.73 -6.11
C ALA A 40 -14.27 16.21 -6.13
N GLU A 41 -14.77 16.72 -5.01
CA GLU A 41 -15.11 18.13 -4.86
C GLU A 41 -13.90 19.05 -5.08
N ILE A 42 -12.77 18.75 -4.42
CA ILE A 42 -11.53 19.53 -4.55
C ILE A 42 -11.03 19.46 -6.02
N ALA A 43 -11.01 18.29 -6.61
CA ALA A 43 -10.57 18.10 -7.99
C ALA A 43 -11.42 18.89 -8.99
N LYS A 44 -12.73 18.98 -8.74
CA LYS A 44 -13.65 19.79 -9.55
C LYS A 44 -13.45 21.29 -9.32
N GLU A 45 -13.32 21.72 -8.06
CA GLU A 45 -13.14 23.13 -7.68
C GLU A 45 -11.82 23.72 -8.21
N LYS A 46 -10.75 22.94 -8.13
CA LYS A 46 -9.38 23.37 -8.46
C LYS A 46 -8.89 22.89 -9.83
N ASP A 47 -9.76 22.29 -10.64
CA ASP A 47 -9.44 21.71 -11.97
C ASP A 47 -8.25 20.74 -11.94
N LEU A 48 -8.26 19.81 -10.95
CA LEU A 48 -7.20 18.83 -10.75
C LEU A 48 -7.57 17.46 -11.33
N TRP A 49 -6.55 16.69 -11.70
CA TRP A 49 -6.67 15.27 -11.97
C TRP A 49 -6.64 14.47 -10.66
N ILE A 50 -7.29 13.31 -10.65
CA ILE A 50 -7.15 12.30 -9.59
C ILE A 50 -6.42 11.11 -10.20
N ILE A 51 -5.23 10.79 -9.68
CA ILE A 51 -4.47 9.60 -10.05
C ILE A 51 -4.62 8.60 -8.92
N ALA A 52 -5.40 7.54 -9.15
CA ALA A 52 -5.74 6.53 -8.16
C ALA A 52 -5.01 5.22 -8.46
N ASP A 53 -4.07 4.84 -7.60
CA ASP A 53 -3.48 3.51 -7.59
C ASP A 53 -4.42 2.56 -6.85
N GLU A 54 -5.08 1.68 -7.60
CA GLU A 54 -6.09 0.74 -7.12
C GLU A 54 -5.62 -0.72 -7.13
N VAL A 55 -4.31 -0.95 -7.18
CA VAL A 55 -3.75 -2.32 -7.31
C VAL A 55 -4.12 -3.25 -6.15
N TYR A 56 -4.50 -2.71 -4.99
CA TYR A 56 -4.88 -3.46 -3.79
C TYR A 56 -6.39 -3.58 -3.59
N ARG A 57 -7.22 -3.20 -4.54
CA ARG A 57 -8.69 -3.12 -4.40
C ARG A 57 -9.39 -4.42 -3.98
N GLU A 58 -8.78 -5.58 -4.20
CA GLU A 58 -9.32 -6.88 -3.77
C GLU A 58 -8.98 -7.19 -2.30
N PHE A 59 -8.04 -6.46 -1.69
CA PHE A 59 -7.60 -6.67 -0.31
C PHE A 59 -8.29 -5.66 0.61
N VAL A 60 -9.51 -6.00 1.02
CA VAL A 60 -10.39 -5.19 1.87
C VAL A 60 -10.96 -6.09 2.97
N TYR A 61 -10.83 -5.69 4.23
CA TYR A 61 -11.12 -6.51 5.37
C TYR A 61 -12.27 -5.99 6.22
N ASP A 62 -12.74 -6.84 7.13
CA ASP A 62 -13.67 -6.51 8.20
C ASP A 62 -15.03 -5.97 7.70
N GLY A 63 -15.48 -6.44 6.54
CA GLY A 63 -16.77 -6.06 5.96
C GLY A 63 -16.85 -4.65 5.38
N LEU A 64 -15.70 -3.98 5.23
CA LEU A 64 -15.65 -2.69 4.55
C LEU A 64 -15.90 -2.83 3.05
N GLU A 65 -16.48 -1.80 2.45
CA GLU A 65 -16.72 -1.72 1.02
C GLU A 65 -15.63 -0.88 0.34
N TYR A 66 -15.13 -1.40 -0.77
CA TYR A 66 -14.22 -0.68 -1.63
C TYR A 66 -14.98 0.20 -2.63
N THR A 67 -14.58 1.47 -2.74
CA THR A 67 -15.08 2.39 -3.76
C THR A 67 -13.94 2.79 -4.69
N SER A 68 -14.07 2.50 -6.00
CA SER A 68 -13.15 2.99 -7.01
C SER A 68 -13.34 4.48 -7.25
N CYS A 69 -12.24 5.22 -7.41
CA CYS A 69 -12.28 6.62 -7.82
C CYS A 69 -12.94 6.82 -9.20
N GLY A 70 -12.93 5.81 -10.05
CA GLY A 70 -13.62 5.83 -11.34
C GLY A 70 -15.15 5.92 -11.25
N ASN A 71 -15.73 5.67 -10.07
CA ASN A 71 -17.17 5.74 -9.80
C ASN A 71 -17.59 7.07 -9.15
N LEU A 72 -16.65 7.99 -8.89
CA LEU A 72 -16.96 9.30 -8.29
C LEU A 72 -17.70 10.18 -9.30
N GLU A 73 -18.87 10.66 -8.90
CA GLU A 73 -19.76 11.40 -9.80
C GLU A 73 -19.21 12.79 -10.16
N GLY A 74 -19.38 13.16 -11.42
CA GLY A 74 -19.03 14.49 -11.95
C GLY A 74 -17.54 14.76 -12.12
N VAL A 75 -16.65 13.74 -11.94
CA VAL A 75 -15.20 13.85 -12.12
C VAL A 75 -14.58 12.69 -12.92
N GLN A 76 -15.40 11.79 -13.47
CA GLN A 76 -14.90 10.54 -14.09
C GLN A 76 -13.99 10.79 -15.29
N ASP A 77 -14.11 11.92 -15.97
CA ASP A 77 -13.28 12.32 -17.10
C ASP A 77 -11.89 12.85 -16.70
N ARG A 78 -11.70 13.13 -15.41
CA ARG A 78 -10.45 13.56 -14.80
C ARG A 78 -9.85 12.55 -13.81
N VAL A 79 -10.41 11.33 -13.72
CA VAL A 79 -9.85 10.23 -12.93
C VAL A 79 -9.00 9.33 -13.81
N ILE A 80 -7.79 9.06 -13.34
CA ILE A 80 -6.82 8.12 -13.93
C ILE A 80 -6.65 6.97 -12.95
N ILE A 81 -7.16 5.79 -13.30
CA ILE A 81 -6.98 4.58 -12.50
C ILE A 81 -5.73 3.86 -12.96
N ILE A 82 -4.89 3.50 -12.02
CA ILE A 82 -3.74 2.63 -12.22
C ILE A 82 -4.05 1.29 -11.57
N ASP A 83 -3.91 0.21 -12.33
CA ASP A 83 -4.16 -1.15 -11.87
C ASP A 83 -3.11 -2.12 -12.40
N SER A 84 -3.04 -3.33 -11.81
CA SER A 84 -2.07 -4.35 -12.20
C SER A 84 -2.59 -5.75 -11.87
N VAL A 85 -2.15 -6.73 -12.64
CA VAL A 85 -2.34 -8.16 -12.32
C VAL A 85 -1.46 -8.62 -11.15
N SER A 86 -0.45 -7.84 -10.79
CA SER A 86 0.61 -8.20 -9.84
C SER A 86 0.10 -8.63 -8.47
N LYS A 87 -0.87 -7.90 -7.91
CA LYS A 87 -1.33 -8.13 -6.53
C LYS A 87 -2.54 -9.05 -6.50
N ARG A 88 -3.54 -8.71 -7.27
CA ARG A 88 -4.83 -9.41 -7.37
C ARG A 88 -4.69 -10.89 -7.72
N TYR A 89 -3.74 -11.24 -8.62
CA TYR A 89 -3.53 -12.60 -9.11
C TYR A 89 -2.19 -13.20 -8.68
N SER A 90 -1.48 -12.57 -7.74
CA SER A 90 -0.12 -12.98 -7.34
C SER A 90 0.85 -13.13 -8.53
N ALA A 91 0.63 -12.32 -9.59
CA ALA A 91 1.34 -12.41 -10.86
C ALA A 91 2.33 -11.24 -11.06
N CYS A 92 3.09 -10.90 -10.00
CA CYS A 92 4.02 -9.76 -10.03
C CYS A 92 5.16 -9.93 -11.05
N GLY A 93 5.53 -11.17 -11.37
CA GLY A 93 6.54 -11.50 -12.39
C GLY A 93 6.06 -11.24 -13.83
N ALA A 94 4.76 -11.22 -14.09
CA ALA A 94 4.21 -10.97 -15.44
C ALA A 94 4.43 -9.54 -15.96
N ARG A 95 4.71 -8.58 -15.07
CA ARG A 95 5.01 -7.19 -15.42
C ARG A 95 3.90 -6.49 -16.23
N ILE A 96 2.63 -6.78 -15.92
CA ILE A 96 1.46 -6.24 -16.61
C ILE A 96 0.71 -5.30 -15.67
N GLY A 97 0.51 -4.07 -16.12
CA GLY A 97 -0.35 -3.08 -15.52
C GLY A 97 -1.22 -2.39 -16.57
N SER A 98 -2.19 -1.63 -16.12
CA SER A 98 -3.12 -0.91 -16.98
C SER A 98 -3.41 0.49 -16.44
N ILE A 99 -3.73 1.39 -17.36
CA ILE A 99 -4.27 2.71 -17.06
C ILE A 99 -5.66 2.78 -17.65
N ALA A 100 -6.64 3.22 -16.86
CA ALA A 100 -8.00 3.46 -17.31
C ALA A 100 -8.41 4.90 -17.02
N CYS A 101 -9.01 5.56 -18.01
CA CYS A 101 -9.55 6.91 -17.90
C CYS A 101 -10.66 7.09 -18.93
N LYS A 102 -11.72 7.83 -18.58
CA LYS A 102 -12.80 8.16 -19.53
C LYS A 102 -12.42 9.26 -20.52
N ASN A 103 -11.39 10.04 -20.22
CA ASN A 103 -10.88 11.09 -21.12
C ASN A 103 -10.10 10.49 -22.30
N LYS A 104 -10.74 10.42 -23.47
CA LYS A 104 -10.14 9.86 -24.68
C LYS A 104 -8.92 10.64 -25.17
N GLY A 105 -8.91 11.97 -24.99
CA GLY A 105 -7.79 12.82 -25.37
C GLY A 105 -6.54 12.50 -24.56
N LEU A 106 -6.69 12.34 -23.23
CA LEU A 106 -5.60 11.93 -22.35
C LEU A 106 -5.08 10.53 -22.70
N ILE A 107 -5.97 9.56 -22.89
CA ILE A 107 -5.59 8.18 -23.26
C ILE A 107 -4.80 8.16 -24.56
N ALA A 108 -5.17 8.98 -25.55
CA ALA A 108 -4.43 9.09 -26.80
C ALA A 108 -2.98 9.60 -26.61
N GLN A 109 -2.74 10.51 -25.66
CA GLN A 109 -1.38 10.96 -25.32
C GLN A 109 -0.61 9.90 -24.52
N ILE A 110 -1.25 9.26 -23.56
CA ILE A 110 -0.64 8.15 -22.78
C ILE A 110 -0.22 7.01 -23.74
N LEU A 111 -1.05 6.69 -24.74
CA LEU A 111 -0.72 5.66 -25.72
C LEU A 111 0.58 5.99 -26.50
N LYS A 112 0.82 7.25 -26.85
CA LYS A 112 2.09 7.65 -27.50
C LYS A 112 3.30 7.37 -26.62
N LEU A 113 3.18 7.65 -25.30
CA LEU A 113 4.24 7.34 -24.34
C LEU A 113 4.46 5.82 -24.20
N CYS A 114 3.36 5.04 -24.18
CA CYS A 114 3.45 3.58 -24.17
C CYS A 114 4.12 3.04 -25.44
N GLN A 115 3.81 3.59 -26.61
CA GLN A 115 4.44 3.22 -27.87
C GLN A 115 5.95 3.53 -27.88
N GLY A 116 6.36 4.66 -27.31
CA GLY A 116 7.79 5.00 -27.14
C GLY A 116 8.54 4.03 -26.23
N ARG A 117 7.90 3.46 -25.22
CA ARG A 117 8.46 2.45 -24.31
C ARG A 117 8.38 1.03 -24.88
N LEU A 118 7.58 0.78 -25.90
CA LEU A 118 7.16 -0.51 -26.43
C LEU A 118 6.12 -1.21 -25.54
N CYS A 119 5.62 -2.37 -26.02
CA CYS A 119 4.60 -3.12 -25.31
C CYS A 119 5.17 -3.90 -24.11
N VAL A 120 4.30 -4.29 -23.17
CA VAL A 120 4.61 -5.29 -22.15
C VAL A 120 4.75 -6.68 -22.81
N PRO A 121 5.40 -7.67 -22.14
CA PRO A 121 5.69 -8.97 -22.74
C PRO A 121 4.44 -9.65 -23.31
N THR A 122 4.50 -10.13 -24.55
CA THR A 122 3.34 -10.63 -25.27
C THR A 122 2.84 -11.97 -24.73
N LEU A 123 3.74 -12.87 -24.32
CA LEU A 123 3.37 -14.18 -23.76
C LEU A 123 2.60 -14.01 -22.46
N GLU A 124 3.07 -13.11 -21.61
CA GLU A 124 2.42 -12.78 -20.34
C GLU A 124 1.06 -12.10 -20.56
N GLN A 125 0.90 -11.30 -21.59
CA GLN A 125 -0.41 -10.74 -21.96
C GLN A 125 -1.40 -11.84 -22.37
N ILE A 126 -0.96 -12.83 -23.16
CA ILE A 126 -1.79 -13.97 -23.56
C ILE A 126 -2.20 -14.77 -22.30
N GLY A 127 -1.24 -15.06 -21.42
CA GLY A 127 -1.52 -15.74 -20.15
C GLY A 127 -2.46 -14.95 -19.24
N ALA A 128 -2.33 -13.64 -19.20
CA ALA A 128 -3.17 -12.77 -18.37
C ALA A 128 -4.65 -12.78 -18.79
N VAL A 129 -4.98 -13.12 -20.02
CA VAL A 129 -6.40 -13.29 -20.46
C VAL A 129 -7.12 -14.32 -19.60
N GLU A 130 -6.45 -15.40 -19.23
CA GLU A 130 -7.02 -16.44 -18.37
C GLU A 130 -7.17 -15.97 -16.92
N LEU A 131 -6.27 -15.12 -16.42
CA LEU A 131 -6.39 -14.54 -15.08
C LEU A 131 -7.70 -13.74 -14.90
N TYR A 132 -8.13 -13.02 -15.94
CA TYR A 132 -9.37 -12.25 -15.90
C TYR A 132 -10.64 -13.11 -15.92
N LYS A 133 -10.53 -14.41 -16.16
CA LYS A 133 -11.62 -15.40 -16.05
C LYS A 133 -11.72 -16.01 -14.65
N THR A 134 -10.80 -15.67 -13.75
CA THR A 134 -10.77 -16.18 -12.38
C THR A 134 -12.09 -15.86 -11.66
N PRO A 135 -12.75 -16.84 -11.02
CA PRO A 135 -14.03 -16.64 -10.36
C PRO A 135 -13.89 -15.76 -9.12
N VAL A 136 -14.97 -15.08 -8.76
CA VAL A 136 -15.02 -14.18 -7.59
C VAL A 136 -14.69 -14.93 -6.28
N SER A 137 -14.99 -16.23 -6.19
CA SER A 137 -14.65 -17.07 -5.02
C SER A 137 -13.16 -17.06 -4.70
N TYR A 138 -12.29 -17.05 -5.71
CA TYR A 138 -10.84 -16.96 -5.53
C TYR A 138 -10.45 -15.70 -4.70
N PHE A 139 -11.01 -14.54 -5.04
CA PHE A 139 -10.69 -13.30 -4.32
C PHE A 139 -11.18 -13.32 -2.88
N LYS A 140 -12.32 -13.98 -2.62
CA LYS A 140 -12.82 -14.16 -1.25
C LYS A 140 -11.89 -15.04 -0.43
N GLU A 141 -11.46 -16.17 -0.99
CA GLU A 141 -10.52 -17.09 -0.33
C GLU A 141 -9.17 -16.41 -0.05
N VAL A 142 -8.62 -15.70 -1.04
CA VAL A 142 -7.37 -14.93 -0.86
C VAL A 142 -7.54 -13.86 0.20
N ASN A 143 -8.66 -13.15 0.21
CA ASN A 143 -8.92 -12.08 1.18
C ASN A 143 -9.02 -12.62 2.62
N GLU A 144 -9.71 -13.75 2.83
CA GLU A 144 -9.78 -14.41 4.12
C GLU A 144 -8.40 -14.90 4.60
N GLU A 145 -7.57 -15.41 3.70
CA GLU A 145 -6.20 -15.82 4.03
C GLU A 145 -5.34 -14.61 4.45
N TYR A 146 -5.37 -13.52 3.69
CA TYR A 146 -4.61 -12.32 4.04
C TYR A 146 -5.13 -11.63 5.32
N LYS A 147 -6.42 -11.72 5.59
CA LYS A 147 -7.00 -11.27 6.86
C LYS A 147 -6.42 -12.04 8.05
N LYS A 148 -6.30 -13.37 7.95
CA LYS A 148 -5.65 -14.19 9.01
C LYS A 148 -4.20 -13.79 9.21
N ARG A 149 -3.43 -13.66 8.13
CA ARG A 149 -2.04 -13.21 8.16
C ARG A 149 -1.88 -11.84 8.81
N ARG A 150 -2.74 -10.88 8.46
CA ARG A 150 -2.80 -9.57 9.10
C ARG A 150 -3.03 -9.70 10.61
N ASP A 151 -4.03 -10.48 10.99
CA ASP A 151 -4.42 -10.62 12.39
C ASP A 151 -3.31 -11.28 13.22
N VAL A 152 -2.62 -12.27 12.67
CA VAL A 152 -1.44 -12.86 13.30
C VAL A 152 -0.37 -11.79 13.54
N LEU A 153 0.09 -11.11 12.48
CA LEU A 153 1.17 -10.12 12.61
C LEU A 153 0.78 -8.97 13.55
N TYR A 154 -0.44 -8.43 13.39
CA TYR A 154 -0.92 -7.35 14.25
C TYR A 154 -0.95 -7.76 15.73
N ASN A 155 -1.50 -8.95 16.04
CA ASN A 155 -1.60 -9.41 17.42
C ASN A 155 -0.22 -9.67 18.03
N GLU A 156 0.76 -10.15 17.27
CA GLU A 156 2.13 -10.31 17.75
C GLU A 156 2.82 -8.97 18.02
N LEU A 157 2.66 -7.99 17.11
CA LEU A 157 3.22 -6.65 17.31
C LEU A 157 2.66 -5.96 18.56
N MET A 158 1.36 -6.13 18.83
CA MET A 158 0.71 -5.54 20.00
C MET A 158 1.15 -6.15 21.35
N LYS A 159 1.89 -7.26 21.34
CA LYS A 159 2.52 -7.83 22.55
C LYS A 159 3.89 -7.24 22.87
N VAL A 160 4.45 -6.44 21.95
CA VAL A 160 5.78 -5.85 22.10
C VAL A 160 5.66 -4.50 22.78
N GLU A 161 6.32 -4.34 23.93
CA GLU A 161 6.26 -3.10 24.71
C GLU A 161 6.80 -1.91 23.90
N GLY A 162 6.07 -0.81 23.94
CA GLY A 162 6.41 0.44 23.26
C GLY A 162 6.10 0.48 21.75
N VAL A 163 5.65 -0.63 21.15
CA VAL A 163 5.20 -0.65 19.75
C VAL A 163 3.79 -0.07 19.65
N ILE A 164 3.61 0.84 18.68
CA ILE A 164 2.30 1.44 18.36
C ILE A 164 2.00 1.17 16.90
N CYS A 165 0.88 0.54 16.61
CA CYS A 165 0.41 0.37 15.24
C CYS A 165 -1.12 0.37 15.18
N LYS A 166 -1.64 0.83 14.04
CA LYS A 166 -3.06 0.74 13.70
C LYS A 166 -3.31 -0.53 12.91
N LYS A 167 -4.38 -1.27 13.23
CA LYS A 167 -4.76 -2.46 12.49
C LYS A 167 -5.15 -2.06 11.05
N PRO A 168 -4.48 -2.61 10.01
CA PRO A 168 -4.81 -2.29 8.62
C PRO A 168 -6.21 -2.76 8.25
N THR A 169 -6.89 -2.00 7.42
CA THR A 169 -8.21 -2.34 6.89
C THR A 169 -8.17 -2.82 5.44
N GLY A 170 -7.01 -2.69 4.78
CA GLY A 170 -6.80 -3.14 3.41
C GLY A 170 -5.34 -3.33 3.05
N ALA A 171 -5.07 -3.63 1.78
CA ALA A 171 -3.76 -4.01 1.25
C ALA A 171 -3.15 -5.19 2.03
N PHE A 172 -1.84 -5.29 2.14
CA PHE A 172 -1.16 -6.30 2.96
C PHE A 172 0.09 -5.73 3.66
N TYR A 173 -0.03 -4.48 4.13
CA TYR A 173 1.02 -3.78 4.86
C TYR A 173 0.51 -3.28 6.21
N ILE A 174 1.43 -3.17 7.15
CA ILE A 174 1.24 -2.52 8.44
C ILE A 174 2.41 -1.59 8.69
N VAL A 175 2.13 -0.38 9.16
CA VAL A 175 3.13 0.55 9.68
C VAL A 175 3.09 0.47 11.20
N ALA A 176 4.26 0.27 11.79
CA ALA A 176 4.44 0.21 13.24
C ALA A 176 5.52 1.20 13.67
N LYS A 177 5.21 2.02 14.67
CA LYS A 177 6.17 2.83 15.38
C LYS A 177 6.85 1.95 16.43
N LEU A 178 8.19 2.01 16.46
CA LEU A 178 9.02 1.26 17.40
C LEU A 178 9.59 2.17 18.49
N PRO A 179 9.91 1.64 19.67
CA PRO A 179 10.58 2.40 20.75
C PRO A 179 12.10 2.52 20.46
N VAL A 180 12.45 3.10 19.32
CA VAL A 180 13.82 3.35 18.87
C VAL A 180 13.94 4.80 18.37
N GLU A 181 15.14 5.37 18.37
CA GLU A 181 15.36 6.71 17.83
C GLU A 181 15.34 6.75 16.30
N ASN A 182 15.86 5.67 15.68
CA ASN A 182 15.98 5.55 14.23
C ASN A 182 15.73 4.10 13.79
N ALA A 183 14.68 3.88 13.04
CA ALA A 183 14.29 2.57 12.54
C ALA A 183 15.23 2.04 11.43
N GLU A 184 15.93 2.92 10.70
CA GLU A 184 16.94 2.50 9.73
C GLU A 184 18.17 1.92 10.43
N ASP A 185 18.67 2.60 11.46
CA ASP A 185 19.79 2.09 12.26
C ASP A 185 19.46 0.77 12.94
N PHE A 186 18.24 0.65 13.49
CA PHE A 186 17.72 -0.62 14.01
C PHE A 186 17.69 -1.71 12.94
N THR A 187 17.19 -1.40 11.75
CA THR A 187 17.10 -2.37 10.64
C THR A 187 18.50 -2.83 10.20
N ILE A 188 19.46 -1.91 10.11
CA ILE A 188 20.87 -2.23 9.78
C ILE A 188 21.47 -3.14 10.85
N TRP A 189 21.23 -2.84 12.13
CA TRP A 189 21.70 -3.67 13.24
C TRP A 189 21.07 -5.08 13.21
N MET A 190 19.77 -5.19 12.95
CA MET A 190 19.09 -6.47 12.77
C MET A 190 19.76 -7.35 11.70
N LEU A 191 20.23 -6.75 10.62
CA LEU A 191 20.84 -7.48 9.51
C LEU A 191 22.32 -7.80 9.72
N LYS A 192 23.03 -7.02 10.53
CA LYS A 192 24.49 -7.18 10.73
C LYS A 192 24.85 -7.91 12.00
N GLU A 193 24.13 -7.66 13.07
CA GLU A 193 24.51 -8.07 14.42
C GLU A 193 23.54 -9.08 15.03
N PHE A 194 22.21 -8.90 14.80
CA PHE A 194 21.23 -9.80 15.38
C PHE A 194 21.21 -11.15 14.69
N ASN A 195 21.30 -12.21 15.50
CA ASN A 195 21.18 -13.60 15.03
C ASN A 195 20.50 -14.45 16.09
N LYS A 196 19.44 -15.13 15.72
CA LYS A 196 18.76 -16.14 16.53
C LYS A 196 18.60 -17.42 15.72
N ASP A 197 19.28 -18.47 16.08
CA ASP A 197 19.26 -19.76 15.39
C ASP A 197 19.62 -19.67 13.89
N ASN A 198 20.57 -18.79 13.53
CA ASN A 198 20.95 -18.41 12.16
C ASN A 198 19.85 -17.73 11.35
N GLU A 199 18.93 -17.07 12.03
CA GLU A 199 17.84 -16.32 11.42
C GLU A 199 17.84 -14.86 11.90
N THR A 200 17.37 -13.98 11.01
CA THR A 200 17.01 -12.60 11.29
C THR A 200 15.79 -12.21 10.48
N VAL A 201 15.26 -11.02 10.69
CA VAL A 201 14.15 -10.46 9.91
C VAL A 201 14.53 -9.12 9.34
N MET A 202 14.20 -8.89 8.07
CA MET A 202 14.36 -7.61 7.41
C MET A 202 13.02 -6.89 7.39
N VAL A 203 13.03 -5.64 7.82
CA VAL A 203 11.89 -4.73 7.77
C VAL A 203 12.22 -3.52 6.88
N CYS A 204 11.21 -2.73 6.51
CA CYS A 204 11.42 -1.55 5.68
C CYS A 204 11.25 -0.29 6.56
N PRO A 205 12.30 0.50 6.80
CA PRO A 205 12.18 1.80 7.48
C PRO A 205 11.17 2.70 6.75
N ALA A 206 10.37 3.46 7.50
CA ALA A 206 9.24 4.18 6.93
C ALA A 206 9.48 5.69 6.69
N GLU A 207 10.60 6.26 7.13
CA GLU A 207 10.91 7.68 6.94
C GLU A 207 10.80 8.11 5.47
N GLY A 208 11.26 7.27 4.52
CA GLY A 208 11.19 7.54 3.09
C GLY A 208 9.77 7.59 2.49
N PHE A 209 8.73 7.23 3.24
CA PHE A 209 7.33 7.40 2.81
C PHE A 209 6.74 8.76 3.15
N TYR A 210 7.45 9.57 3.94
CA TYR A 210 6.99 10.89 4.37
C TYR A 210 7.65 11.98 3.54
N ALA A 211 6.85 12.96 3.09
CA ALA A 211 7.37 14.15 2.43
C ALA A 211 7.94 15.17 3.44
N THR A 212 7.48 15.14 4.69
CA THR A 212 7.96 16.03 5.75
C THR A 212 9.19 15.41 6.43
N PRO A 213 10.35 16.08 6.41
CA PRO A 213 11.56 15.56 7.03
C PRO A 213 11.37 15.24 8.52
N GLY A 214 11.95 14.14 8.98
CA GLY A 214 11.92 13.69 10.37
C GLY A 214 10.66 12.95 10.81
N LEU A 215 9.60 12.88 9.95
CA LEU A 215 8.47 12.00 10.21
C LEU A 215 8.79 10.57 9.81
N GLY A 216 8.25 9.60 10.55
CA GLY A 216 8.43 8.17 10.30
C GLY A 216 9.82 7.62 10.61
N ARG A 217 10.69 8.40 11.28
CA ARG A 217 12.06 8.02 11.60
C ARG A 217 12.14 6.81 12.54
N ASP A 218 11.17 6.66 13.41
CA ASP A 218 11.00 5.56 14.36
C ASP A 218 9.96 4.53 13.91
N GLU A 219 9.58 4.56 12.62
CA GLU A 219 8.56 3.69 12.06
C GLU A 219 9.13 2.70 11.05
N ILE A 220 8.50 1.53 10.98
CA ILE A 220 8.77 0.50 9.98
C ILE A 220 7.49 0.12 9.25
N ARG A 221 7.63 -0.28 7.97
CA ARG A 221 6.60 -1.00 7.24
C ARG A 221 6.90 -2.49 7.21
N LEU A 222 5.89 -3.29 7.50
CA LEU A 222 5.91 -4.75 7.38
C LEU A 222 4.89 -5.20 6.32
N ALA A 223 5.18 -6.30 5.62
CA ALA A 223 4.24 -6.93 4.70
C ALA A 223 3.86 -8.31 5.24
N TYR A 224 2.56 -8.59 5.43
CA TYR A 224 2.09 -9.89 5.93
C TYR A 224 1.83 -10.88 4.78
N ILE A 225 2.89 -11.13 3.98
CA ILE A 225 2.84 -11.99 2.78
C ILE A 225 3.25 -13.44 3.04
N LEU A 226 3.86 -13.72 4.18
CA LEU A 226 4.25 -15.07 4.59
C LEU A 226 3.03 -15.83 5.15
N ASN A 227 3.14 -17.16 5.29
CA ASN A 227 2.14 -17.93 6.00
C ASN A 227 2.12 -17.62 7.50
N GLU A 228 1.08 -18.04 8.23
CA GLU A 228 0.89 -17.72 9.64
C GLU A 228 2.08 -18.16 10.51
N LYS A 229 2.63 -19.36 10.29
CA LYS A 229 3.78 -19.90 11.05
C LYS A 229 5.01 -19.01 10.89
N ASP A 230 5.32 -18.64 9.67
CA ASP A 230 6.50 -17.81 9.37
C ASP A 230 6.30 -16.37 9.84
N LEU A 231 5.07 -15.86 9.84
CA LEU A 231 4.74 -14.55 10.44
C LEU A 231 4.92 -14.54 11.96
N HIS A 232 4.51 -15.60 12.66
CA HIS A 232 4.79 -15.76 14.08
C HIS A 232 6.29 -15.79 14.36
N ARG A 233 7.06 -16.54 13.55
CA ARG A 233 8.52 -16.58 13.69
C ARG A 233 9.17 -15.23 13.44
N ALA A 234 8.79 -14.55 12.36
CA ALA A 234 9.30 -13.21 12.03
C ALA A 234 8.98 -12.18 13.13
N ALA A 235 7.77 -12.20 13.66
CA ALA A 235 7.38 -11.32 14.75
C ALA A 235 8.16 -11.61 16.06
N THR A 236 8.44 -12.89 16.33
CA THR A 236 9.28 -13.29 17.48
C THR A 236 10.70 -12.76 17.32
N LEU A 237 11.31 -12.93 16.15
CA LEU A 237 12.65 -12.41 15.85
C LEU A 237 12.70 -10.88 15.95
N LEU A 238 11.68 -10.19 15.44
CA LEU A 238 11.58 -8.73 15.54
C LEU A 238 11.51 -8.28 17.00
N LYS A 239 10.68 -8.95 17.82
CA LYS A 239 10.53 -8.66 19.25
C LYS A 239 11.86 -8.85 20.00
N GLU A 240 12.49 -10.02 19.87
CA GLU A 240 13.74 -10.32 20.55
C GLU A 240 14.88 -9.38 20.11
N GLY A 241 14.95 -9.07 18.81
CA GLY A 241 15.92 -8.10 18.29
C GLY A 241 15.67 -6.69 18.83
N LEU A 242 14.41 -6.26 18.92
CA LEU A 242 14.07 -4.95 19.47
C LEU A 242 14.42 -4.84 20.96
N GLU A 243 14.13 -5.88 21.77
CA GLU A 243 14.48 -5.94 23.18
C GLU A 243 16.01 -5.85 23.37
N GLN A 244 16.79 -6.57 22.56
CA GLN A 244 18.26 -6.51 22.62
C GLN A 244 18.80 -5.14 22.18
N TYR A 245 18.28 -4.59 21.07
CA TYR A 245 18.73 -3.29 20.56
C TYR A 245 18.45 -2.15 21.56
N VAL A 246 17.26 -2.11 22.15
CA VAL A 246 16.91 -1.10 23.18
C VAL A 246 17.77 -1.26 24.43
N ALA A 247 18.15 -2.48 24.81
CA ALA A 247 19.05 -2.71 25.94
C ALA A 247 20.48 -2.22 25.70
N LEU A 248 20.94 -2.22 24.44
CA LEU A 248 22.27 -1.69 24.06
C LEU A 248 22.34 -0.15 24.05
N GLN A 249 21.18 0.52 24.02
CA GLN A 249 21.10 1.99 24.01
C GLN A 249 20.98 2.61 25.41
N LYS A 250 20.82 1.78 26.44
CA LYS A 250 20.80 2.18 27.86
C LYS A 250 22.19 2.16 28.47
#